data_79f289852e65fee590c07c5d9857aee9
#
_entry.id   79f289852e65fee590c07c5d9857aee9
#
_cell.length_a   1.000
_cell.length_b   1.000
_cell.length_c   1.000
_cell.angle_alpha   90.00
_cell.angle_beta   90.00
_cell.angle_gamma   90.00
#
_symmetry.space_group_name_H-M   'P 1'
#
loop_
_entity.id
_entity.type
_entity.pdbx_description
1 polymer ?
#
loop_
_entity_poly.entity_id
_entity_poly.type
_entity_poly.pdbx_seq_one_letter_code
_entity_poly.pdbx_strand_id
1 'polypeptide(L)'
;ERPIKNRYAVLGVHSTSQLKYWNHPDGIKVMQDAPNWNVLCDMLRKAGITPVVTEKDELYGHPPYYNGIPKKSVKKLGISLMDTINYIEHSEFFIGLSSGLTWLAHGLGQRVAMISNFSEDWYEFDLNDEKYVRIVNHDVCHGCWNRAGVDFPFISKDWFWCPIHKDTPRHFECHTSITPQFVFDSIKKWI
;
A
#
# COMPACT_ATOMS: atom_id res chain seq x y z
N GLU A 1 -14.38 -21.76 2.18
CA GLU A 1 -15.18 -21.49 0.98
C GLU A 1 -14.85 -20.10 0.43
N ARG A 2 -14.73 -19.99 -0.91
CA ARG A 2 -14.36 -18.72 -1.57
C ARG A 2 -15.40 -17.61 -1.25
N PRO A 3 -15.02 -16.49 -0.64
CA PRO A 3 -15.96 -15.49 -0.15
C PRO A 3 -16.59 -14.63 -1.26
N ILE A 4 -15.96 -14.54 -2.43
CA ILE A 4 -16.46 -13.82 -3.61
C ILE A 4 -16.29 -14.71 -4.85
N LYS A 5 -17.37 -14.87 -5.63
CA LYS A 5 -17.36 -15.74 -6.84
C LYS A 5 -16.48 -15.22 -7.96
N ASN A 6 -16.48 -13.89 -8.18
CA ASN A 6 -15.69 -13.24 -9.22
C ASN A 6 -14.20 -13.22 -8.85
N ARG A 7 -13.34 -13.00 -9.86
CA ARG A 7 -11.91 -12.70 -9.64
C ARG A 7 -11.78 -11.42 -8.82
N TYR A 8 -10.95 -11.44 -7.79
CA TYR A 8 -10.75 -10.27 -6.94
C TYR A 8 -9.33 -10.18 -6.39
N ALA A 9 -8.93 -8.98 -6.04
CA ALA A 9 -7.70 -8.70 -5.32
C ALA A 9 -8.00 -8.05 -3.98
N VAL A 10 -7.24 -8.36 -2.95
CA VAL A 10 -7.33 -7.70 -1.65
C VAL A 10 -6.36 -6.52 -1.60
N LEU A 11 -6.84 -5.38 -1.09
CA LEU A 11 -6.07 -4.16 -0.94
C LEU A 11 -5.83 -3.87 0.54
N GLY A 12 -4.57 -3.76 0.96
CA GLY A 12 -4.13 -3.31 2.27
C GLY A 12 -3.75 -1.83 2.23
N VAL A 13 -4.71 -0.97 2.53
CA VAL A 13 -4.59 0.48 2.31
C VAL A 13 -4.10 1.24 3.53
N HIS A 14 -4.15 0.64 4.70
CA HIS A 14 -3.73 1.26 5.96
C HIS A 14 -2.31 0.84 6.37
N SER A 15 -1.63 1.75 7.07
CA SER A 15 -0.35 1.51 7.73
C SER A 15 -0.26 2.38 8.98
N THR A 16 0.38 1.88 10.03
CA THR A 16 0.61 2.64 11.27
C THR A 16 1.45 3.89 11.02
N SER A 17 2.44 3.79 10.13
CA SER A 17 3.31 4.91 9.79
C SER A 17 2.73 5.72 8.63
N GLN A 18 2.41 6.98 8.90
CA GLN A 18 1.83 7.91 7.93
C GLN A 18 2.72 8.15 6.72
N LEU A 19 4.04 8.09 6.89
CA LEU A 19 4.99 8.24 5.79
C LEU A 19 4.89 7.13 4.73
N LYS A 20 4.18 6.04 5.02
CA LYS A 20 3.92 4.95 4.07
C LYS A 20 2.63 5.17 3.26
N TYR A 21 1.84 6.20 3.57
CA TYR A 21 0.55 6.44 2.90
C TYR A 21 0.73 6.77 1.42
N TRP A 22 -0.04 6.10 0.59
CA TRP A 22 0.00 6.24 -0.86
C TRP A 22 -1.33 6.75 -1.44
N ASN A 23 -2.02 7.62 -0.76
CA ASN A 23 -3.38 7.98 -1.16
C ASN A 23 -3.48 9.18 -2.08
N HIS A 24 -2.47 10.04 -2.15
CA HIS A 24 -2.55 11.29 -2.88
C HIS A 24 -1.38 11.49 -3.83
N PRO A 25 -1.61 11.91 -5.08
CA PRO A 25 -0.52 12.16 -6.05
C PRO A 25 0.45 13.24 -5.59
N ASP A 26 0.01 14.20 -4.79
CA ASP A 26 0.86 15.25 -4.22
C ASP A 26 1.46 14.89 -2.85
N GLY A 27 1.27 13.66 -2.38
CA GLY A 27 1.89 13.08 -1.19
C GLY A 27 1.39 13.59 0.17
N ILE A 28 0.90 14.80 0.27
CA ILE A 28 0.69 15.50 1.54
C ILE A 28 -0.78 15.86 1.80
N LYS A 29 -1.61 15.97 0.77
CA LYS A 29 -2.98 16.47 0.90
C LYS A 29 -3.99 15.37 1.20
N VAL A 30 -5.08 15.76 1.79
CA VAL A 30 -6.22 14.98 2.27
C VAL A 30 -6.33 13.56 1.73
N MET A 31 -5.89 12.60 2.53
CA MET A 31 -5.83 11.19 2.16
C MET A 31 -7.13 10.43 2.43
N GLN A 32 -8.15 11.10 3.00
CA GLN A 32 -9.44 10.50 3.34
C GLN A 32 -10.18 9.96 2.12
N ASP A 33 -10.03 10.60 0.96
CA ASP A 33 -10.66 10.18 -0.28
C ASP A 33 -9.87 9.11 -1.05
N ALA A 34 -8.69 8.75 -0.59
CA ALA A 34 -7.84 7.70 -1.18
C ALA A 34 -7.72 7.79 -2.72
N PRO A 35 -7.31 8.96 -3.31
CA PRO A 35 -7.43 9.19 -4.75
C PRO A 35 -6.62 8.22 -5.60
N ASN A 36 -5.37 7.91 -5.24
CA ASN A 36 -4.54 6.94 -5.97
C ASN A 36 -5.16 5.53 -5.95
N TRP A 37 -5.66 5.11 -4.78
CA TRP A 37 -6.34 3.83 -4.63
C TRP A 37 -7.63 3.77 -5.45
N ASN A 38 -8.39 4.86 -5.56
CA ASN A 38 -9.59 4.89 -6.40
C ASN A 38 -9.26 4.71 -7.88
N VAL A 39 -8.19 5.35 -8.37
CA VAL A 39 -7.73 5.17 -9.75
C VAL A 39 -7.28 3.73 -9.99
N LEU A 40 -6.50 3.15 -9.07
CA LEU A 40 -6.09 1.74 -9.16
C LEU A 40 -7.30 0.80 -9.15
N CYS A 41 -8.31 1.07 -8.32
CA CYS A 41 -9.56 0.28 -8.31
C CYS A 41 -10.27 0.30 -9.67
N ASP A 42 -10.31 1.46 -10.35
CA ASP A 42 -10.88 1.54 -11.71
C ASP A 42 -10.10 0.70 -12.72
N MET A 43 -8.77 0.75 -12.63
CA MET A 43 -7.90 -0.03 -13.52
C MET A 43 -8.10 -1.55 -13.30
N LEU A 44 -8.14 -1.99 -12.05
CA LEU A 44 -8.41 -3.38 -11.69
C LEU A 44 -9.79 -3.84 -12.19
N ARG A 45 -10.83 -3.03 -11.99
CA ARG A 45 -12.18 -3.34 -12.48
C ARG A 45 -12.24 -3.46 -14.00
N LYS A 46 -11.57 -2.57 -14.73
CA LYS A 46 -11.46 -2.66 -16.21
C LYS A 46 -10.76 -3.94 -16.66
N ALA A 47 -9.85 -4.47 -15.84
CA ALA A 47 -9.16 -5.75 -16.07
C ALA A 47 -9.95 -6.98 -15.55
N GLY A 48 -11.20 -6.81 -15.10
CA GLY A 48 -12.04 -7.91 -14.61
C GLY A 48 -11.72 -8.36 -13.18
N ILE A 49 -10.96 -7.57 -12.42
CA ILE A 49 -10.59 -7.85 -11.02
C ILE A 49 -11.40 -6.96 -10.08
N THR A 50 -12.13 -7.55 -9.15
CA THR A 50 -12.87 -6.79 -8.13
C THR A 50 -11.91 -6.37 -7.00
N PRO A 51 -11.71 -5.06 -6.73
CA PRO A 51 -10.92 -4.62 -5.58
C PRO A 51 -11.70 -4.79 -4.28
N VAL A 52 -11.11 -5.43 -3.27
CA VAL A 52 -11.71 -5.71 -1.96
C VAL A 52 -10.81 -5.14 -0.87
N VAL A 53 -11.37 -4.47 0.12
CA VAL A 53 -10.64 -3.97 1.29
C VAL A 53 -11.18 -4.65 2.55
N THR A 54 -10.26 -5.20 3.36
CA THR A 54 -10.57 -5.94 4.60
C THR A 54 -9.99 -5.26 5.84
N GLU A 55 -9.85 -3.94 5.80
CA GLU A 55 -9.32 -3.17 6.92
C GLU A 55 -10.28 -3.17 8.12
N LYS A 56 -9.74 -2.88 9.31
CA LYS A 56 -10.54 -2.80 10.53
C LYS A 56 -11.48 -1.59 10.50
N ASP A 57 -10.94 -0.43 10.18
CA ASP A 57 -11.61 0.85 10.28
C ASP A 57 -11.73 1.53 8.89
N GLU A 58 -12.75 2.35 8.71
CA GLU A 58 -12.92 3.13 7.46
C GLU A 58 -11.91 4.26 7.35
N LEU A 59 -11.50 4.81 8.48
CA LEU A 59 -10.54 5.89 8.57
C LEU A 59 -9.48 5.53 9.60
N TYR A 60 -8.21 5.62 9.23
CA TYR A 60 -7.08 5.30 10.09
C TYR A 60 -6.03 6.39 10.05
N GLY A 61 -5.35 6.63 11.16
CA GLY A 61 -4.27 7.62 11.28
C GLY A 61 -4.39 8.53 12.48
N HIS A 62 -3.67 9.64 12.43
CA HIS A 62 -3.68 10.69 13.46
C HIS A 62 -3.93 12.06 12.84
N PRO A 63 -4.58 12.98 13.55
CA PRO A 63 -4.70 14.36 13.07
C PRO A 63 -3.31 14.97 12.75
N PRO A 64 -3.20 15.75 11.69
CA PRO A 64 -4.24 16.06 10.70
C PRO A 64 -4.30 15.05 9.55
N TYR A 65 -3.50 13.98 9.57
CA TYR A 65 -3.32 13.05 8.45
C TYR A 65 -4.06 11.74 8.68
N TYR A 66 -5.12 11.54 7.94
CA TYR A 66 -5.91 10.32 7.95
C TYR A 66 -5.88 9.62 6.60
N ASN A 67 -5.87 8.30 6.65
CA ASN A 67 -5.90 7.43 5.49
C ASN A 67 -7.29 6.80 5.36
N GLY A 68 -7.96 7.02 4.26
CA GLY A 68 -9.31 6.51 4.01
C GLY A 68 -9.34 5.27 3.12
N ILE A 69 -10.50 4.67 3.02
CA ILE A 69 -10.78 3.52 2.16
C ILE A 69 -11.23 4.00 0.78
N PRO A 70 -10.71 3.43 -0.33
CA PRO A 70 -11.15 3.79 -1.66
C PRO A 70 -12.65 3.54 -1.86
N LYS A 71 -13.36 4.55 -2.33
CA LYS A 71 -14.82 4.51 -2.55
C LYS A 71 -15.23 3.45 -3.58
N LYS A 72 -14.32 3.11 -4.49
CA LYS A 72 -14.54 2.16 -5.59
C LYS A 72 -14.18 0.71 -5.26
N SER A 73 -13.86 0.40 -4.02
CA SER A 73 -13.64 -0.96 -3.52
C SER A 73 -14.90 -1.58 -2.94
N VAL A 74 -14.93 -2.91 -2.87
CA VAL A 74 -15.85 -3.66 -2.03
C VAL A 74 -15.31 -3.62 -0.61
N LYS A 75 -16.06 -3.01 0.31
CA LYS A 75 -15.64 -2.84 1.71
C LYS A 75 -16.09 -4.02 2.55
N LYS A 76 -15.17 -4.67 3.25
CA LYS A 76 -15.37 -5.73 4.24
C LYS A 76 -14.65 -5.34 5.53
N LEU A 77 -15.17 -4.28 6.17
CA LEU A 77 -14.51 -3.65 7.31
C LEU A 77 -14.89 -4.32 8.62
N GLY A 78 -13.95 -4.35 9.57
CA GLY A 78 -14.16 -4.85 10.93
C GLY A 78 -14.49 -6.34 11.01
N ILE A 79 -14.24 -7.10 9.96
CA ILE A 79 -14.41 -8.56 9.96
C ILE A 79 -13.33 -9.23 10.82
N SER A 80 -13.54 -10.50 11.18
CA SER A 80 -12.56 -11.24 11.96
C SER A 80 -11.24 -11.45 11.21
N LEU A 81 -10.16 -11.70 11.94
CA LEU A 81 -8.87 -12.05 11.32
C LEU A 81 -8.98 -13.32 10.46
N MET A 82 -9.78 -14.29 10.89
CA MET A 82 -9.99 -15.52 10.12
C MET A 82 -10.74 -15.27 8.81
N ASP A 83 -11.74 -14.37 8.83
CA ASP A 83 -12.40 -13.96 7.59
C ASP A 83 -11.44 -13.19 6.68
N THR A 84 -10.61 -12.32 7.24
CA THR A 84 -9.57 -11.59 6.49
C THR A 84 -8.60 -12.57 5.81
N ILE A 85 -8.12 -13.58 6.52
CA ILE A 85 -7.29 -14.67 5.98
C ILE A 85 -8.02 -15.35 4.82
N ASN A 86 -9.29 -15.71 5.01
CA ASN A 86 -10.08 -16.37 3.96
C ASN A 86 -10.22 -15.49 2.70
N TYR A 87 -10.40 -14.16 2.85
CA TYR A 87 -10.39 -13.24 1.72
C TYR A 87 -9.03 -13.20 1.01
N ILE A 88 -7.93 -13.17 1.76
CA ILE A 88 -6.57 -13.13 1.21
C ILE A 88 -6.24 -14.42 0.46
N GLU A 89 -6.46 -15.58 1.08
CA GLU A 89 -6.14 -16.89 0.50
C GLU A 89 -6.86 -17.16 -0.82
N HIS A 90 -8.10 -16.70 -0.98
CA HIS A 90 -8.89 -16.91 -2.17
C HIS A 90 -8.82 -15.77 -3.20
N SER A 91 -8.04 -14.73 -2.93
CA SER A 91 -7.80 -13.64 -3.88
C SER A 91 -6.85 -14.07 -5.00
N GLU A 92 -6.86 -13.34 -6.11
CA GLU A 92 -5.87 -13.55 -7.19
C GLU A 92 -4.48 -13.06 -6.73
N PHE A 93 -4.44 -11.97 -5.97
CA PHE A 93 -3.25 -11.36 -5.38
C PHE A 93 -3.62 -10.32 -4.31
N PHE A 94 -2.64 -9.90 -3.56
CA PHE A 94 -2.73 -8.83 -2.57
C PHE A 94 -1.89 -7.63 -3.03
N ILE A 95 -2.41 -6.41 -2.87
CA ILE A 95 -1.66 -5.16 -3.05
C ILE A 95 -1.76 -4.36 -1.76
N GLY A 96 -0.64 -3.95 -1.19
CA GLY A 96 -0.70 -3.17 0.04
C GLY A 96 0.52 -2.31 0.31
N LEU A 97 0.40 -1.54 1.38
CA LEU A 97 1.51 -0.81 1.96
C LEU A 97 2.36 -1.77 2.80
N SER A 98 3.58 -1.39 3.17
CA SER A 98 4.37 -2.11 4.17
C SER A 98 3.66 -2.07 5.53
N SER A 99 2.83 -3.09 5.79
CA SER A 99 1.94 -3.19 6.96
C SER A 99 1.69 -4.64 7.35
N GLY A 100 1.03 -4.86 8.49
CA GLY A 100 0.73 -6.20 9.00
C GLY A 100 -0.06 -7.07 8.03
N LEU A 101 -1.06 -6.52 7.32
CA LEU A 101 -1.85 -7.29 6.35
C LEU A 101 -1.02 -7.75 5.14
N THR A 102 -0.07 -6.93 4.70
CA THR A 102 0.83 -7.29 3.61
C THR A 102 1.75 -8.44 4.01
N TRP A 103 2.28 -8.41 5.23
CA TRP A 103 3.07 -9.51 5.79
C TRP A 103 2.24 -10.76 6.05
N LEU A 104 0.98 -10.61 6.45
CA LEU A 104 0.05 -11.74 6.57
C LEU A 104 -0.17 -12.42 5.22
N ALA A 105 -0.44 -11.64 4.17
CA ALA A 105 -0.60 -12.16 2.80
C ALA A 105 0.67 -12.89 2.32
N HIS A 106 1.85 -12.33 2.60
CA HIS A 106 3.12 -12.98 2.34
C HIS A 106 3.25 -14.32 3.09
N GLY A 107 2.96 -14.33 4.40
CA GLY A 107 3.02 -15.54 5.24
C GLY A 107 2.05 -16.65 4.81
N LEU A 108 0.94 -16.29 4.17
CA LEU A 108 -0.01 -17.22 3.56
C LEU A 108 0.45 -17.74 2.19
N GLY A 109 1.59 -17.29 1.67
CA GLY A 109 2.11 -17.67 0.37
C GLY A 109 1.34 -17.09 -0.82
N GLN A 110 0.56 -16.02 -0.58
CA GLN A 110 -0.17 -15.32 -1.63
C GLN A 110 0.78 -14.49 -2.51
N ARG A 111 0.36 -14.18 -3.74
CA ARG A 111 1.04 -13.18 -4.57
C ARG A 111 0.87 -11.79 -3.95
N VAL A 112 1.96 -11.10 -3.69
CA VAL A 112 1.94 -9.81 -2.98
C VAL A 112 2.71 -8.74 -3.74
N ALA A 113 2.04 -7.61 -3.97
CA ALA A 113 2.67 -6.37 -4.40
C ALA A 113 2.68 -5.38 -3.22
N MET A 114 3.87 -4.98 -2.77
CA MET A 114 4.04 -4.04 -1.67
C MET A 114 4.51 -2.69 -2.18
N ILE A 115 3.71 -1.65 -1.94
CA ILE A 115 4.04 -0.25 -2.25
C ILE A 115 4.79 0.32 -1.05
N SER A 116 6.07 0.60 -1.20
CA SER A 116 6.83 1.31 -0.17
C SER A 116 8.20 1.75 -0.68
N ASN A 117 8.40 3.04 -0.88
CA ASN A 117 9.69 3.63 -1.21
C ASN A 117 10.52 4.04 0.01
N PHE A 118 9.96 3.97 1.17
CA PHE A 118 10.58 4.34 2.43
C PHE A 118 11.68 3.34 2.85
N SER A 119 11.52 2.06 2.53
CA SER A 119 12.54 1.02 2.66
C SER A 119 13.04 0.56 1.29
N GLU A 120 14.27 0.07 1.27
CA GLU A 120 14.85 -0.57 0.09
C GLU A 120 14.07 -1.85 -0.28
N ASP A 121 14.09 -2.22 -1.54
CA ASP A 121 13.33 -3.38 -2.04
C ASP A 121 13.83 -4.72 -1.48
N TRP A 122 15.12 -4.84 -1.20
CA TRP A 122 15.72 -6.03 -0.60
C TRP A 122 15.39 -6.24 0.89
N TYR A 123 14.84 -5.21 1.54
CA TYR A 123 14.66 -5.21 3.00
C TYR A 123 13.47 -6.03 3.47
N GLU A 124 12.39 -6.09 2.71
CA GLU A 124 11.12 -6.62 3.21
C GLU A 124 10.67 -7.93 2.55
N PHE A 125 11.09 -8.25 1.32
CA PHE A 125 10.71 -9.48 0.62
C PHE A 125 11.91 -10.14 -0.07
N ASP A 126 11.78 -11.45 -0.33
CA ASP A 126 12.70 -12.13 -1.23
C ASP A 126 12.36 -11.79 -2.68
N LEU A 127 13.23 -11.02 -3.33
CA LEU A 127 13.06 -10.59 -4.72
C LEU A 127 13.25 -11.71 -5.75
N ASN A 128 13.77 -12.87 -5.31
CA ASN A 128 13.94 -14.03 -6.19
C ASN A 128 12.65 -14.86 -6.33
N ASP A 129 11.60 -14.55 -5.56
CA ASP A 129 10.31 -15.22 -5.68
C ASP A 129 9.36 -14.40 -6.57
N GLU A 130 8.93 -14.98 -7.70
CA GLU A 130 8.01 -14.36 -8.66
C GLU A 130 6.63 -13.99 -8.07
N LYS A 131 6.30 -14.52 -6.91
CA LYS A 131 5.08 -14.17 -6.17
C LYS A 131 5.14 -12.79 -5.53
N TYR A 132 6.34 -12.22 -5.37
CA TYR A 132 6.50 -10.97 -4.64
C TYR A 132 7.01 -9.85 -5.54
N VAL A 133 6.40 -8.70 -5.42
CA VAL A 133 6.78 -7.48 -6.12
C VAL A 133 6.94 -6.34 -5.13
N ARG A 134 8.14 -5.80 -5.03
CA ARG A 134 8.39 -4.53 -4.33
C ARG A 134 8.24 -3.40 -5.33
N ILE A 135 7.32 -2.48 -5.03
CA ILE A 135 7.04 -1.32 -5.88
C ILE A 135 7.83 -0.15 -5.34
N VAL A 136 9.02 0.04 -5.89
CA VAL A 136 9.99 1.10 -5.57
C VAL A 136 10.34 1.83 -6.84
N ASN A 137 10.35 3.16 -6.81
CA ASN A 137 10.87 3.96 -7.92
C ASN A 137 12.33 4.33 -7.62
N HIS A 138 13.26 3.69 -8.31
CA HIS A 138 14.71 3.89 -8.13
C HIS A 138 15.23 5.18 -8.76
N ASP A 139 14.44 5.87 -9.60
CA ASP A 139 14.84 7.12 -10.26
C ASP A 139 14.74 8.34 -9.35
N VAL A 140 14.17 8.17 -8.15
CA VAL A 140 13.99 9.24 -7.16
C VAL A 140 14.59 8.86 -5.81
N CYS A 141 14.60 9.77 -4.85
CA CYS A 141 15.01 9.47 -3.49
C CYS A 141 14.12 8.37 -2.88
N HIS A 142 14.72 7.32 -2.36
CA HIS A 142 14.04 6.17 -1.76
C HIS A 142 14.92 5.55 -0.64
N GLY A 143 14.40 4.52 0.06
CA GLY A 143 15.15 3.69 0.99
C GLY A 143 15.71 4.42 2.21
N CYS A 144 15.13 5.54 2.63
CA CYS A 144 15.66 6.32 3.75
C CYS A 144 15.71 5.54 5.07
N TRP A 145 14.81 4.56 5.27
CA TRP A 145 14.83 3.66 6.44
C TRP A 145 16.11 2.84 6.56
N ASN A 146 16.68 2.45 5.45
CA ASN A 146 17.90 1.64 5.39
C ASN A 146 19.18 2.47 5.22
N ARG A 147 19.05 3.81 5.14
CA ARG A 147 20.20 4.69 4.89
C ARG A 147 20.90 5.06 6.19
N ALA A 148 22.19 4.80 6.27
CA ALA A 148 23.03 5.19 7.40
C ALA A 148 23.02 6.72 7.60
N GLY A 149 22.92 7.16 8.87
CA GLY A 149 22.94 8.58 9.24
C GLY A 149 21.64 9.33 8.99
N VAL A 150 20.56 8.63 8.63
CA VAL A 150 19.21 9.21 8.59
C VAL A 150 18.51 8.94 9.91
N ASP A 151 18.19 10.01 10.62
CA ASP A 151 17.46 9.95 11.89
C ASP A 151 15.95 10.06 11.65
N PHE A 152 15.22 9.17 12.30
CA PHE A 152 13.76 9.23 12.39
C PHE A 152 13.37 9.65 13.80
N PRO A 153 12.79 10.85 14.02
CA PRO A 153 12.37 11.28 15.35
C PRO A 153 11.10 10.54 15.77
N PHE A 154 11.24 9.32 16.20
CA PHE A 154 10.14 8.50 16.74
C PHE A 154 9.43 9.11 17.97
N ILE A 155 9.95 10.21 18.50
CA ILE A 155 9.48 10.84 19.75
C ILE A 155 8.22 11.68 19.51
N SER A 156 7.98 12.19 18.30
CA SER A 156 6.96 13.21 18.04
C SER A 156 5.57 12.67 17.74
N LYS A 157 5.37 11.38 17.53
CA LYS A 157 4.15 10.79 16.96
C LYS A 157 3.78 11.36 15.57
N ASP A 158 4.58 12.25 15.04
CA ASP A 158 4.46 12.78 13.68
C ASP A 158 5.30 11.90 12.76
N TRP A 159 4.64 10.93 12.16
CA TRP A 159 5.26 10.00 11.21
C TRP A 159 5.16 10.48 9.76
N PHE A 160 4.67 11.71 9.56
CA PHE A 160 4.45 12.30 8.24
C PHE A 160 5.50 13.36 7.92
N TRP A 161 6.76 12.97 7.90
CA TRP A 161 7.85 13.85 7.52
C TRP A 161 8.92 13.11 6.70
N CYS A 162 9.50 13.83 5.75
CA CYS A 162 10.57 13.32 4.92
C CYS A 162 11.91 13.62 5.60
N PRO A 163 12.70 12.62 5.99
CA PRO A 163 13.95 12.86 6.71
C PRO A 163 15.01 13.56 5.87
N ILE A 164 14.92 13.50 4.54
CA ILE A 164 15.96 13.99 3.63
C ILE A 164 15.52 15.28 2.93
N HIS A 165 14.26 15.36 2.51
CA HIS A 165 13.74 16.44 1.68
C HIS A 165 12.59 17.22 2.32
N LYS A 166 12.52 17.21 3.67
CA LYS A 166 11.51 17.98 4.40
C LYS A 166 11.52 19.45 3.93
N ASP A 167 10.32 20.00 3.73
CA ASP A 167 10.11 21.40 3.36
C ASP A 167 10.80 21.84 2.05
N THR A 168 11.09 20.90 1.16
CA THR A 168 11.60 21.16 -0.19
C THR A 168 10.59 20.70 -1.25
N PRO A 169 10.73 21.13 -2.52
CA PRO A 169 9.90 20.61 -3.62
C PRO A 169 9.98 19.08 -3.83
N ARG A 170 10.99 18.43 -3.28
CA ARG A 170 11.20 16.98 -3.34
C ARG A 170 10.59 16.23 -2.15
N HIS A 171 9.86 16.92 -1.28
CA HIS A 171 9.21 16.31 -0.12
C HIS A 171 8.29 15.17 -0.56
N PHE A 172 8.54 13.96 -0.09
CA PHE A 172 7.85 12.73 -0.46
C PHE A 172 7.84 12.39 -1.97
N GLU A 173 8.82 12.82 -2.75
CA GLU A 173 8.93 12.42 -4.15
C GLU A 173 8.90 10.90 -4.32
N CYS A 174 9.39 10.15 -3.35
CA CYS A 174 9.33 8.68 -3.33
C CYS A 174 7.89 8.14 -3.40
N HIS A 175 6.91 8.81 -2.81
CA HIS A 175 5.50 8.41 -2.84
C HIS A 175 4.78 8.98 -4.05
N THR A 176 5.01 10.25 -4.38
CA THR A 176 4.32 10.92 -5.48
C THR A 176 4.73 10.38 -6.84
N SER A 177 5.94 9.86 -6.96
CA SER A 177 6.44 9.23 -8.19
C SER A 177 5.87 7.83 -8.47
N ILE A 178 5.31 7.16 -7.45
CA ILE A 178 4.61 5.88 -7.65
C ILE A 178 3.16 6.19 -8.04
N THR A 179 2.90 6.30 -9.33
CA THR A 179 1.55 6.52 -9.86
C THR A 179 0.70 5.24 -9.81
N PRO A 180 -0.65 5.34 -9.88
CA PRO A 180 -1.51 4.16 -10.04
C PRO A 180 -1.16 3.32 -11.26
N GLN A 181 -0.72 3.95 -12.36
CA GLN A 181 -0.23 3.26 -13.55
C GLN A 181 1.04 2.46 -13.26
N PHE A 182 1.99 3.04 -12.53
CA PHE A 182 3.21 2.35 -12.11
C PHE A 182 2.90 1.09 -11.30
N VAL A 183 1.97 1.19 -10.33
CA VAL A 183 1.51 0.03 -9.54
C VAL A 183 0.85 -1.02 -10.43
N PHE A 184 -0.05 -0.59 -11.31
CA PHE A 184 -0.78 -1.50 -12.21
C PHE A 184 0.17 -2.24 -13.17
N ASP A 185 1.15 -1.55 -13.74
CA ASP A 185 2.14 -2.16 -14.63
C ASP A 185 3.02 -3.18 -13.90
N SER A 186 3.36 -2.91 -12.64
CA SER A 186 4.15 -3.82 -11.80
C SER A 186 3.46 -5.19 -11.54
N ILE A 187 2.13 -5.22 -11.56
CA ILE A 187 1.33 -6.44 -11.32
C ILE A 187 0.74 -7.04 -12.60
N LYS A 188 1.02 -6.46 -13.75
CA LYS A 188 0.40 -6.86 -15.04
C LYS A 188 0.55 -8.34 -15.36
N LYS A 189 1.63 -8.97 -14.91
CA LYS A 189 1.87 -10.41 -15.08
C LYS A 189 0.88 -11.31 -14.34
N TRP A 190 0.08 -10.77 -13.42
CA TRP A 190 -0.91 -11.50 -12.62
C TRP A 190 -2.37 -11.30 -13.11
N ILE A 191 -2.60 -10.38 -14.02
CA ILE A 191 -3.89 -10.01 -14.57
C ILE A 191 -4.16 -10.80 -15.87
#